data_9ee8787f8a7a45e06b656523f8652d2d
#
_entry.id   9ee8787f8a7a45e06b656523f8652d2d
#
_cell.length_a   1.000
_cell.length_b   1.000
_cell.length_c   1.000
_cell.angle_alpha   90.00
_cell.angle_beta   90.00
_cell.angle_gamma   90.00
#
_symmetry.space_group_name_H-M   'P 1'
#
loop_
_entity.id
_entity.type
_entity.pdbx_description
1 polymer ?
#
loop_
_entity_poly.entity_id
_entity_poly.type
_entity_poly.pdbx_seq_one_letter_code
_entity_poly.pdbx_strand_id
1 'polypeptide(L)'
;MITKFGYRLSVIGHRFLAWVGRHPLAILVLPSLWFFVFYLPFWKDIDVLDELVWGFTEMNILLAPPLYCVLGRIPFWIADTVLQGSSPSILSSQHPSLAAVYFLVLCQHVGLWFSLRYFVFSVPTSESGRGGITLLLASIASFYAVAHTAGPESTIAISWFCLFGVGLRILGGLSSWKTWLFYFLVLLFSIGSRHISGFLLGWLPTTAFVLAVLRFFRAGSRRLQNALPMTKVAGLALGLSILCLFTEQTFVTAMCNHFGVVQRRTMGRTLSDRIGSYLDSLKAGDRERTAQRAASFTNDSDVKAAVGAFRDIGTYHKGTDEFIAQFLRKRGLSGESLEVERDRITLEGVMCYYRTLDPKLIEIILRDIGKGFYPTNDQGIAITGAKATFDSLGPMREDPASWKGLEGLLIFEPAVAQGTLDRAFHDLFIRHWRFLPVGAWFLLFLALGIWRLTRNHLSTELALISLCIFGIGLVTYSVNCVCNYSMPRYVLPLFVAVLAAGAICMVGERKNGKAPDHGSW
;
A
#
# COMPACT_ATOMS: atom_id res chain seq x y z
N MET A 1 -3.01 -47.10 20.84
CA MET A 1 -2.29 -45.98 21.51
C MET A 1 -2.16 -44.75 20.65
N ILE A 2 -1.79 -44.86 19.39
CA ILE A 2 -1.59 -43.75 18.41
C ILE A 2 -2.85 -42.91 18.20
N THR A 3 -4.03 -43.53 18.13
CA THR A 3 -5.32 -42.80 17.92
C THR A 3 -5.73 -41.92 19.12
N LYS A 4 -5.49 -42.39 20.37
CA LYS A 4 -5.76 -41.59 21.58
C LYS A 4 -4.80 -40.42 21.74
N PHE A 5 -3.54 -40.59 21.35
CA PHE A 5 -2.54 -39.52 21.38
C PHE A 5 -2.85 -38.45 20.31
N GLY A 6 -3.16 -38.86 19.08
CA GLY A 6 -3.56 -37.95 18.03
C GLY A 6 -4.81 -37.14 18.37
N TYR A 7 -5.81 -37.78 19.00
CA TYR A 7 -7.03 -37.07 19.46
C TYR A 7 -6.71 -36.02 20.53
N ARG A 8 -5.85 -36.36 21.54
CA ARG A 8 -5.44 -35.38 22.58
C ARG A 8 -4.69 -34.20 22.00
N LEU A 9 -3.77 -34.41 21.06
CA LEU A 9 -3.05 -33.33 20.38
C LEU A 9 -3.99 -32.42 19.58
N SER A 10 -4.97 -33.01 18.90
CA SER A 10 -6.02 -32.25 18.16
C SER A 10 -6.83 -31.36 19.10
N VAL A 11 -7.25 -31.89 20.27
CA VAL A 11 -8.01 -31.13 21.27
C VAL A 11 -7.18 -29.98 21.86
N ILE A 12 -5.91 -30.23 22.18
CA ILE A 12 -5.00 -29.21 22.71
C ILE A 12 -4.77 -28.12 21.64
N GLY A 13 -4.50 -28.51 20.40
CA GLY A 13 -4.32 -27.57 19.28
C GLY A 13 -5.57 -26.71 19.06
N HIS A 14 -6.75 -27.30 19.10
CA HIS A 14 -8.01 -26.55 18.96
C HIS A 14 -8.24 -25.56 20.12
N ARG A 15 -7.96 -25.96 21.36
CA ARG A 15 -8.05 -25.07 22.53
C ARG A 15 -7.05 -23.91 22.45
N PHE A 16 -5.83 -24.19 22.02
CA PHE A 16 -4.82 -23.15 21.80
C PHE A 16 -5.27 -22.15 20.73
N LEU A 17 -5.72 -22.63 19.57
CA LEU A 17 -6.25 -21.76 18.52
C LEU A 17 -7.44 -20.92 18.99
N ALA A 18 -8.36 -21.50 19.77
CA ALA A 18 -9.49 -20.74 20.32
C ALA A 18 -9.02 -19.68 21.32
N TRP A 19 -8.01 -19.97 22.14
CA TRP A 19 -7.41 -18.98 23.03
C TRP A 19 -6.75 -17.83 22.26
N VAL A 20 -5.94 -18.13 21.23
CA VAL A 20 -5.34 -17.13 20.33
C VAL A 20 -6.43 -16.29 19.67
N GLY A 21 -7.52 -16.91 19.22
CA GLY A 21 -8.64 -16.22 18.56
C GLY A 21 -9.41 -15.28 19.50
N ARG A 22 -9.41 -15.56 20.81
CA ARG A 22 -9.97 -14.64 21.84
C ARG A 22 -9.00 -13.51 22.18
N HIS A 23 -7.69 -13.76 22.13
CA HIS A 23 -6.63 -12.85 22.57
C HIS A 23 -5.63 -12.53 21.43
N PRO A 24 -6.07 -12.10 20.23
CA PRO A 24 -5.18 -11.95 19.08
C PRO A 24 -4.04 -10.94 19.32
N LEU A 25 -4.26 -9.90 20.10
CA LEU A 25 -3.22 -8.90 20.39
C LEU A 25 -2.01 -9.51 21.09
N ALA A 26 -2.21 -10.50 21.98
CA ALA A 26 -1.10 -11.16 22.68
C ALA A 26 -0.10 -11.81 21.71
N ILE A 27 -0.59 -12.26 20.55
CA ILE A 27 0.24 -12.89 19.53
C ILE A 27 0.74 -11.86 18.51
N LEU A 28 -0.12 -10.92 18.08
CA LEU A 28 0.24 -9.92 17.09
C LEU A 28 1.33 -8.95 17.57
N VAL A 29 1.47 -8.75 18.87
CA VAL A 29 2.51 -7.88 19.46
C VAL A 29 3.89 -8.55 19.44
N LEU A 30 3.98 -9.88 19.49
CA LEU A 30 5.25 -10.59 19.62
C LEU A 30 6.28 -10.28 18.52
N PRO A 31 5.92 -10.28 17.22
CA PRO A 31 6.88 -9.92 16.18
C PRO A 31 7.35 -8.47 16.29
N SER A 32 6.49 -7.56 16.74
CA SER A 32 6.89 -6.16 16.97
C SER A 32 7.92 -6.03 18.09
N LEU A 33 7.72 -6.74 19.21
CA LEU A 33 8.69 -6.74 20.31
C LEU A 33 10.06 -7.23 19.80
N TRP A 34 10.05 -8.26 18.93
CA TRP A 34 11.28 -8.72 18.29
C TRP A 34 11.97 -7.58 17.51
N PHE A 35 11.24 -6.85 16.67
CA PHE A 35 11.80 -5.74 15.90
C PHE A 35 12.35 -4.65 16.83
N PHE A 36 11.62 -4.26 17.87
CA PHE A 36 12.09 -3.24 18.83
C PHE A 36 13.32 -3.64 19.62
N VAL A 37 13.50 -4.94 19.91
CA VAL A 37 14.66 -5.43 20.66
C VAL A 37 15.89 -5.57 19.79
N PHE A 38 15.71 -5.98 18.53
CA PHE A 38 16.82 -6.42 17.69
C PHE A 38 17.12 -5.50 16.50
N TYR A 39 16.30 -4.51 16.21
CA TYR A 39 16.50 -3.62 15.06
C TYR A 39 16.29 -2.16 15.44
N LEU A 40 17.14 -1.28 14.87
CA LEU A 40 16.85 0.14 14.83
C LEU A 40 15.71 0.41 13.85
N PRO A 41 14.94 1.50 14.04
CA PRO A 41 13.98 1.94 13.04
C PRO A 41 14.65 2.14 11.67
N PHE A 42 14.01 1.62 10.62
CA PHE A 42 14.51 1.79 9.26
C PHE A 42 14.00 3.11 8.69
N TRP A 43 14.85 3.82 7.92
CA TRP A 43 14.40 4.83 6.97
C TRP A 43 14.24 4.19 5.61
N LYS A 44 13.18 4.58 4.90
CA LYS A 44 12.89 3.97 3.63
C LYS A 44 13.77 4.51 2.50
N ASP A 45 13.78 5.80 2.35
CA ASP A 45 14.53 6.52 1.34
C ASP A 45 14.58 8.02 1.67
N ILE A 46 15.27 8.80 0.81
CA ILE A 46 15.38 10.23 0.95
C ILE A 46 14.05 10.95 0.81
N ASP A 47 13.15 10.43 -0.06
CA ASP A 47 11.85 11.05 -0.28
C ASP A 47 11.05 11.11 1.03
N VAL A 48 11.21 10.10 1.92
CA VAL A 48 10.58 10.09 3.25
C VAL A 48 11.18 11.12 4.19
N LEU A 49 12.49 11.34 4.11
CA LEU A 49 13.13 12.43 4.87
C LEU A 49 12.62 13.78 4.39
N ASP A 50 12.58 14.00 3.08
CA ASP A 50 12.01 15.20 2.49
C ASP A 50 10.56 15.41 2.96
N GLU A 51 9.76 14.35 2.98
CA GLU A 51 8.37 14.39 3.40
C GLU A 51 8.21 14.67 4.91
N LEU A 52 8.97 14.01 5.78
CA LEU A 52 8.80 14.12 7.23
C LEU A 52 9.58 15.26 7.86
N VAL A 53 10.76 15.59 7.31
CA VAL A 53 11.67 16.58 7.90
C VAL A 53 11.54 17.94 7.22
N TRP A 54 11.55 17.97 5.89
CA TRP A 54 11.58 19.21 5.10
C TRP A 54 10.28 19.51 4.36
N GLY A 55 9.37 18.54 4.25
CA GLY A 55 8.25 18.50 3.32
C GLY A 55 7.31 19.70 3.34
N PHE A 56 7.31 20.53 4.39
CA PHE A 56 6.43 21.70 4.45
C PHE A 56 7.12 23.02 4.14
N THR A 57 8.44 23.06 4.15
CA THR A 57 9.21 24.29 3.88
C THR A 57 9.67 24.39 2.44
N GLU A 58 9.81 23.28 1.76
CA GLU A 58 10.26 23.22 0.38
C GLU A 58 9.29 22.39 -0.48
N MET A 59 9.19 22.68 -1.72
CA MET A 59 8.34 22.24 -2.81
C MET A 59 7.84 20.76 -2.85
N ASN A 60 8.16 19.93 -1.87
CA ASN A 60 7.94 18.48 -1.92
C ASN A 60 6.59 17.98 -1.41
N ILE A 61 5.75 18.82 -0.80
CA ILE A 61 4.35 18.47 -0.41
C ILE A 61 3.57 17.78 -1.55
N LEU A 62 4.12 17.73 -2.73
CA LEU A 62 3.44 17.61 -3.99
C LEU A 62 3.73 16.30 -4.71
N LEU A 63 4.67 15.49 -4.20
CA LEU A 63 4.99 14.18 -4.75
C LEU A 63 4.30 13.05 -4.00
N ALA A 64 3.91 13.29 -2.74
CA ALA A 64 3.20 12.35 -1.89
C ALA A 64 1.98 13.02 -1.26
N PRO A 65 0.90 12.29 -0.95
CA PRO A 65 -0.22 12.83 -0.21
C PRO A 65 0.25 13.35 1.15
N PRO A 66 -0.08 14.59 1.54
CA PRO A 66 0.52 15.25 2.70
C PRO A 66 0.04 14.72 4.06
N LEU A 67 -1.00 13.89 4.10
CA LEU A 67 -1.58 13.46 5.36
C LEU A 67 -0.62 12.59 6.18
N TYR A 68 0.16 11.72 5.54
CA TYR A 68 1.19 10.96 6.26
C TYR A 68 2.24 11.87 6.88
N CYS A 69 2.69 12.89 6.14
CA CYS A 69 3.67 13.85 6.65
C CYS A 69 3.12 14.61 7.86
N VAL A 70 1.87 15.10 7.80
CA VAL A 70 1.23 15.79 8.93
C VAL A 70 1.11 14.86 10.14
N LEU A 71 0.54 13.67 9.94
CA LEU A 71 0.32 12.73 11.05
C LEU A 71 1.63 12.14 11.59
N GLY A 72 2.62 11.91 10.74
CA GLY A 72 3.94 11.41 11.14
C GLY A 72 4.75 12.42 11.96
N ARG A 73 4.48 13.71 11.78
CA ARG A 73 5.11 14.77 12.58
C ARG A 73 4.53 14.91 13.98
N ILE A 74 3.29 14.49 14.21
CA ILE A 74 2.70 14.52 15.56
C ILE A 74 3.53 13.71 16.56
N PRO A 75 3.93 12.46 16.31
CA PRO A 75 4.85 11.72 17.15
C PRO A 75 6.18 12.45 17.40
N PHE A 76 6.76 13.07 16.37
CA PHE A 76 8.00 13.85 16.53
C PHE A 76 7.80 15.05 17.48
N TRP A 77 6.76 15.83 17.25
CA TRP A 77 6.42 16.97 18.09
C TRP A 77 6.18 16.58 19.56
N ILE A 78 5.46 15.48 19.79
CA ILE A 78 5.20 14.97 21.15
C ILE A 78 6.51 14.57 21.83
N ALA A 79 7.35 13.79 21.15
CA ALA A 79 8.61 13.31 21.70
C ALA A 79 9.58 14.46 22.01
N ASP A 80 9.72 15.41 21.11
CA ASP A 80 10.61 16.55 21.29
C ASP A 80 10.10 17.50 22.37
N THR A 81 8.79 17.74 22.45
CA THR A 81 8.20 18.56 23.52
C THR A 81 8.37 17.92 24.89
N VAL A 82 8.13 16.60 25.01
CA VAL A 82 8.22 15.89 26.28
C VAL A 82 9.66 15.66 26.72
N LEU A 83 10.57 15.31 25.77
CA LEU A 83 11.93 14.90 26.10
C LEU A 83 12.92 16.07 26.11
N GLN A 84 12.71 17.08 25.28
CA GLN A 84 13.65 18.18 25.11
C GLN A 84 13.16 19.51 25.67
N GLY A 85 11.89 19.59 26.11
CA GLY A 85 11.27 20.82 26.59
C GLY A 85 11.16 21.93 25.53
N SER A 86 11.43 21.61 24.27
CA SER A 86 11.29 22.51 23.13
C SER A 86 9.90 22.31 22.50
N SER A 87 9.23 23.40 22.14
CA SER A 87 7.93 23.34 21.45
C SER A 87 8.07 23.93 20.05
N PRO A 88 8.74 23.22 19.11
CA PRO A 88 8.79 23.66 17.73
C PRO A 88 7.39 23.62 17.12
N SER A 89 7.13 24.43 16.11
CA SER A 89 5.90 24.30 15.32
C SER A 89 5.86 22.94 14.64
N ILE A 90 4.71 22.22 14.71
CA ILE A 90 4.51 20.95 13.98
C ILE A 90 4.83 21.10 12.49
N LEU A 91 4.68 22.31 11.97
CA LEU A 91 4.82 22.60 10.55
C LEU A 91 6.21 23.13 10.15
N SER A 92 7.08 23.41 11.12
CA SER A 92 8.47 23.82 10.83
C SER A 92 9.35 22.61 10.49
N SER A 93 10.44 22.84 9.74
CA SER A 93 11.45 21.80 9.53
C SER A 93 12.00 21.33 10.87
N GLN A 94 12.09 20.02 11.06
CA GLN A 94 12.54 19.43 12.33
C GLN A 94 13.61 18.40 12.02
N HIS A 95 14.65 18.37 12.84
CA HIS A 95 15.58 17.25 12.91
C HIS A 95 15.08 16.32 14.03
N PRO A 96 14.35 15.24 13.69
CA PRO A 96 13.77 14.38 14.71
C PRO A 96 14.88 13.68 15.49
N SER A 97 14.73 13.64 16.80
CA SER A 97 15.59 12.81 17.65
C SER A 97 15.34 11.32 17.37
N LEU A 98 16.31 10.47 17.69
CA LEU A 98 16.14 9.02 17.59
C LEU A 98 14.90 8.55 18.37
N ALA A 99 14.65 9.12 19.55
CA ALA A 99 13.47 8.83 20.35
C ALA A 99 12.17 9.19 19.62
N ALA A 100 12.15 10.30 18.89
CA ALA A 100 10.99 10.72 18.09
C ALA A 100 10.69 9.73 16.95
N VAL A 101 11.73 9.22 16.30
CA VAL A 101 11.59 8.18 15.26
C VAL A 101 11.08 6.87 15.86
N TYR A 102 11.62 6.43 17.01
CA TYR A 102 11.09 5.27 17.73
C TYR A 102 9.61 5.44 18.10
N PHE A 103 9.21 6.65 18.51
CA PHE A 103 7.83 6.91 18.85
C PHE A 103 6.91 6.88 17.63
N LEU A 104 7.33 7.41 16.47
CA LEU A 104 6.60 7.26 15.21
C LEU A 104 6.43 5.78 14.85
N VAL A 105 7.50 5.01 14.89
CA VAL A 105 7.49 3.58 14.57
C VAL A 105 6.61 2.82 15.55
N LEU A 106 6.63 3.17 16.84
CA LEU A 106 5.70 2.59 17.83
C LEU A 106 4.25 2.88 17.46
N CYS A 107 3.91 4.10 17.07
CA CYS A 107 2.56 4.45 16.60
C CYS A 107 2.14 3.61 15.38
N GLN A 108 3.06 3.38 14.44
CA GLN A 108 2.82 2.52 13.27
C GLN A 108 2.56 1.05 13.67
N HIS A 109 3.34 0.49 14.60
CA HIS A 109 3.11 -0.86 15.11
C HIS A 109 1.77 -0.97 15.85
N VAL A 110 1.45 0.00 16.68
CA VAL A 110 0.14 0.07 17.39
C VAL A 110 -1.01 0.11 16.36
N GLY A 111 -0.89 0.94 15.34
CA GLY A 111 -1.84 0.99 14.24
C GLY A 111 -1.99 -0.36 13.53
N LEU A 112 -0.88 -1.04 13.25
CA LEU A 112 -0.88 -2.37 12.65
C LEU A 112 -1.58 -3.40 13.54
N TRP A 113 -1.29 -3.46 14.84
CA TRP A 113 -1.92 -4.42 15.76
C TRP A 113 -3.43 -4.25 15.81
N PHE A 114 -3.91 -3.01 15.94
CA PHE A 114 -5.34 -2.71 15.95
C PHE A 114 -6.00 -3.02 14.61
N SER A 115 -5.35 -2.72 13.52
CA SER A 115 -5.83 -3.01 12.18
C SER A 115 -5.97 -4.51 11.93
N LEU A 116 -4.94 -5.29 12.22
CA LEU A 116 -4.96 -6.75 12.08
C LEU A 116 -6.00 -7.38 13.01
N ARG A 117 -6.05 -6.95 14.28
CA ARG A 117 -7.08 -7.40 15.22
C ARG A 117 -8.48 -7.08 14.72
N TYR A 118 -8.71 -5.86 14.24
CA TYR A 118 -10.02 -5.45 13.72
C TYR A 118 -10.43 -6.32 12.52
N PHE A 119 -9.51 -6.56 11.60
CA PHE A 119 -9.74 -7.45 10.46
C PHE A 119 -10.09 -8.89 10.92
N VAL A 120 -9.29 -9.48 11.83
CA VAL A 120 -9.51 -10.83 12.39
C VAL A 120 -10.93 -10.96 12.97
N PHE A 121 -11.38 -9.97 13.74
CA PHE A 121 -12.74 -9.99 14.32
C PHE A 121 -13.85 -9.68 13.30
N SER A 122 -13.51 -9.15 12.15
CA SER A 122 -14.50 -8.85 11.09
C SER A 122 -14.73 -10.03 10.15
N VAL A 123 -13.82 -11.01 10.11
CA VAL A 123 -14.01 -12.24 9.33
C VAL A 123 -15.04 -13.12 10.04
N PRO A 124 -16.13 -13.54 9.36
CA PRO A 124 -17.17 -14.40 9.94
C PRO A 124 -16.63 -15.83 10.10
N THR A 125 -16.14 -16.16 11.28
CA THR A 125 -15.55 -17.47 11.60
C THR A 125 -15.61 -17.78 13.09
N SER A 126 -15.30 -19.03 13.46
CA SER A 126 -15.18 -19.50 14.84
C SER A 126 -13.96 -18.90 15.54
N GLU A 127 -13.88 -19.04 16.88
CA GLU A 127 -12.71 -18.60 17.65
C GLU A 127 -11.43 -19.29 17.16
N SER A 128 -11.47 -20.58 16.87
CA SER A 128 -10.31 -21.29 16.34
C SER A 128 -9.91 -20.82 14.96
N GLY A 129 -10.87 -20.46 14.10
CA GLY A 129 -10.61 -19.84 12.82
C GLY A 129 -9.93 -18.48 12.97
N ARG A 130 -10.39 -17.63 13.90
CA ARG A 130 -9.72 -16.37 14.25
C ARG A 130 -8.29 -16.60 14.73
N GLY A 131 -8.07 -17.64 15.54
CA GLY A 131 -6.73 -18.04 15.99
C GLY A 131 -5.83 -18.41 14.82
N GLY A 132 -6.34 -19.16 13.84
CA GLY A 132 -5.61 -19.50 12.63
C GLY A 132 -5.19 -18.27 11.80
N ILE A 133 -6.14 -17.33 11.58
CA ILE A 133 -5.84 -16.06 10.91
C ILE A 133 -4.79 -15.26 11.69
N THR A 134 -4.94 -15.19 13.02
CA THR A 134 -4.01 -14.43 13.88
C THR A 134 -2.59 -14.97 13.76
N LEU A 135 -2.41 -16.29 13.83
CA LEU A 135 -1.10 -16.93 13.67
C LEU A 135 -0.53 -16.71 12.26
N LEU A 136 -1.37 -16.81 11.22
CA LEU A 136 -0.95 -16.50 9.86
C LEU A 136 -0.41 -15.07 9.77
N LEU A 137 -1.19 -14.09 10.21
CA LEU A 137 -0.79 -12.68 10.11
C LEU A 137 0.41 -12.33 11.00
N ALA A 138 0.51 -12.92 12.19
CA ALA A 138 1.67 -12.75 13.06
C ALA A 138 2.95 -13.37 12.48
N SER A 139 2.83 -14.41 11.66
CA SER A 139 3.99 -15.05 11.03
C SER A 139 4.55 -14.25 9.84
N ILE A 140 3.84 -13.25 9.33
CA ILE A 140 4.28 -12.46 8.16
C ILE A 140 5.19 -11.32 8.62
N ALA A 141 6.48 -11.59 8.74
CA ALA A 141 7.48 -10.63 9.21
C ALA A 141 7.50 -9.33 8.37
N SER A 142 7.17 -9.38 7.09
CA SER A 142 7.18 -8.21 6.19
C SER A 142 6.26 -7.07 6.67
N PHE A 143 5.11 -7.36 7.29
CA PHE A 143 4.23 -6.31 7.81
C PHE A 143 4.85 -5.56 8.98
N TYR A 144 5.54 -6.30 9.85
CA TYR A 144 6.21 -5.73 11.01
C TYR A 144 7.48 -4.97 10.61
N ALA A 145 8.21 -5.47 9.62
CA ALA A 145 9.34 -4.75 9.03
C ALA A 145 8.90 -3.42 8.38
N VAL A 146 7.79 -3.43 7.64
CA VAL A 146 7.20 -2.21 7.06
C VAL A 146 6.74 -1.25 8.16
N ALA A 147 6.11 -1.75 9.24
CA ALA A 147 5.71 -0.93 10.38
C ALA A 147 6.92 -0.39 11.18
N HIS A 148 8.07 -1.07 11.12
CA HIS A 148 9.33 -0.65 11.73
C HIS A 148 10.13 0.31 10.84
N THR A 149 9.61 0.63 9.67
CA THR A 149 10.19 1.57 8.70
C THR A 149 9.50 2.92 8.84
N ALA A 150 10.25 4.00 9.06
CA ALA A 150 9.71 5.35 8.96
C ALA A 150 9.38 5.63 7.48
N GLY A 151 8.11 5.51 7.14
CA GLY A 151 7.64 5.67 5.77
C GLY A 151 6.16 5.36 5.58
N PRO A 152 5.53 5.95 4.55
CA PRO A 152 4.09 5.83 4.33
C PRO A 152 3.64 4.42 3.91
N GLU A 153 4.56 3.49 3.64
CA GLU A 153 4.22 2.11 3.32
C GLU A 153 3.51 1.37 4.45
N SER A 154 3.84 1.69 5.71
CA SER A 154 3.16 1.14 6.88
C SER A 154 1.66 1.42 6.84
N THR A 155 1.26 2.58 6.31
CA THR A 155 -0.14 2.97 6.20
C THR A 155 -0.95 2.08 5.25
N ILE A 156 -0.29 1.45 4.26
CA ILE A 156 -0.96 0.49 3.36
C ILE A 156 -1.44 -0.72 4.15
N ALA A 157 -0.55 -1.39 4.89
CA ALA A 157 -0.96 -2.55 5.69
C ALA A 157 -2.02 -2.17 6.73
N ILE A 158 -1.82 -1.05 7.44
CA ILE A 158 -2.74 -0.56 8.47
C ILE A 158 -4.12 -0.26 7.88
N SER A 159 -4.19 0.59 6.86
CA SER A 159 -5.47 1.05 6.34
C SER A 159 -6.21 -0.01 5.51
N TRP A 160 -5.51 -0.83 4.74
CA TRP A 160 -6.13 -1.84 3.89
C TRP A 160 -6.77 -2.95 4.72
N PHE A 161 -6.10 -3.49 5.76
CA PHE A 161 -6.73 -4.46 6.65
C PHE A 161 -7.92 -3.85 7.40
N CYS A 162 -7.82 -2.60 7.86
CA CYS A 162 -8.96 -1.89 8.45
C CYS A 162 -10.13 -1.76 7.47
N LEU A 163 -9.87 -1.33 6.22
CA LEU A 163 -10.91 -1.14 5.21
C LEU A 163 -11.56 -2.46 4.81
N PHE A 164 -10.77 -3.52 4.65
CA PHE A 164 -11.34 -4.85 4.40
C PHE A 164 -12.18 -5.31 5.59
N GLY A 165 -11.72 -5.10 6.82
CA GLY A 165 -12.47 -5.44 8.02
C GLY A 165 -13.78 -4.66 8.14
N VAL A 166 -13.78 -3.35 7.99
CA VAL A 166 -15.01 -2.55 8.08
C VAL A 166 -15.95 -2.83 6.93
N GLY A 167 -15.44 -3.08 5.72
CA GLY A 167 -16.25 -3.48 4.58
C GLY A 167 -16.93 -4.84 4.79
N LEU A 168 -16.22 -5.83 5.35
CA LEU A 168 -16.83 -7.12 5.73
C LEU A 168 -18.00 -6.94 6.71
N ARG A 169 -17.87 -6.04 7.68
CA ARG A 169 -18.96 -5.73 8.63
C ARG A 169 -20.15 -5.07 7.93
N ILE A 170 -19.89 -4.08 7.07
CA ILE A 170 -20.94 -3.40 6.29
C ILE A 170 -21.65 -4.39 5.38
N LEU A 171 -20.94 -5.20 4.62
CA LEU A 171 -21.50 -6.21 3.73
C LEU A 171 -22.23 -7.32 4.50
N GLY A 172 -21.81 -7.61 5.73
CA GLY A 172 -22.46 -8.53 6.66
C GLY A 172 -23.73 -7.96 7.34
N GLY A 173 -24.09 -6.71 7.07
CA GLY A 173 -25.28 -6.06 7.64
C GLY A 173 -25.04 -5.40 9.00
N LEU A 174 -23.80 -5.38 9.51
CA LEU A 174 -23.43 -4.73 10.77
C LEU A 174 -23.04 -3.26 10.51
N SER A 175 -23.93 -2.49 9.89
CA SER A 175 -23.68 -1.09 9.52
C SER A 175 -24.43 -0.13 10.44
N SER A 176 -23.70 0.67 11.18
CA SER A 176 -24.19 1.82 11.93
C SER A 176 -23.56 3.10 11.37
N TRP A 177 -24.06 4.28 11.75
CA TRP A 177 -23.42 5.53 11.36
C TRP A 177 -21.96 5.61 11.82
N LYS A 178 -21.61 5.02 12.97
CA LYS A 178 -20.23 4.94 13.48
C LYS A 178 -19.36 4.07 12.57
N THR A 179 -19.90 2.97 12.04
CA THR A 179 -19.19 2.10 11.09
C THR A 179 -18.90 2.81 9.78
N TRP A 180 -19.87 3.60 9.27
CA TRP A 180 -19.69 4.40 8.07
C TRP A 180 -18.71 5.56 8.26
N LEU A 181 -18.78 6.24 9.41
CA LEU A 181 -17.81 7.28 9.77
C LEU A 181 -16.39 6.69 9.85
N PHE A 182 -16.26 5.53 10.51
CA PHE A 182 -14.96 4.85 10.59
C PHE A 182 -14.44 4.44 9.20
N TYR A 183 -15.32 3.91 8.33
CA TYR A 183 -14.96 3.62 6.94
C TYR A 183 -14.44 4.87 6.22
N PHE A 184 -15.16 5.98 6.32
CA PHE A 184 -14.76 7.26 5.72
C PHE A 184 -13.40 7.74 6.21
N LEU A 185 -13.18 7.74 7.53
CA LEU A 185 -11.93 8.21 8.14
C LEU A 185 -10.73 7.34 7.74
N VAL A 186 -10.89 6.01 7.73
CA VAL A 186 -9.82 5.10 7.32
C VAL A 186 -9.55 5.20 5.80
N LEU A 187 -10.59 5.39 4.99
CA LEU A 187 -10.45 5.60 3.56
C LEU A 187 -9.70 6.91 3.27
N LEU A 188 -10.09 8.00 3.94
CA LEU A 188 -9.43 9.30 3.83
C LEU A 188 -7.96 9.21 4.28
N PHE A 189 -7.68 8.54 5.40
CA PHE A 189 -6.33 8.28 5.87
C PHE A 189 -5.51 7.49 4.82
N SER A 190 -6.12 6.48 4.20
CA SER A 190 -5.45 5.63 3.21
C SER A 190 -5.04 6.41 1.96
N ILE A 191 -5.99 7.15 1.35
CA ILE A 191 -5.71 7.92 0.13
C ILE A 191 -4.84 9.14 0.40
N GLY A 192 -5.06 9.82 1.53
CA GLY A 192 -4.26 10.98 1.94
C GLY A 192 -2.85 10.62 2.44
N SER A 193 -2.55 9.34 2.63
CA SER A 193 -1.21 8.86 2.98
C SER A 193 -0.46 8.28 1.78
N ARG A 194 -1.17 7.72 0.80
CA ARG A 194 -0.55 7.08 -0.38
C ARG A 194 -1.47 7.12 -1.59
N HIS A 195 -1.04 7.71 -2.69
CA HIS A 195 -1.81 7.78 -3.95
C HIS A 195 -2.23 6.40 -4.47
N ILE A 196 -1.38 5.39 -4.31
CA ILE A 196 -1.69 4.02 -4.74
C ILE A 196 -2.94 3.45 -4.03
N SER A 197 -3.27 3.95 -2.85
CA SER A 197 -4.48 3.58 -2.12
C SER A 197 -5.77 4.16 -2.75
N GLY A 198 -5.67 5.05 -3.73
CA GLY A 198 -6.82 5.60 -4.44
C GLY A 198 -7.73 4.53 -5.08
N PHE A 199 -7.17 3.38 -5.44
CA PHE A 199 -7.97 2.27 -5.96
C PHE A 199 -8.95 1.68 -4.94
N LEU A 200 -8.69 1.82 -3.62
CA LEU A 200 -9.62 1.39 -2.56
C LEU A 200 -10.96 2.12 -2.58
N LEU A 201 -11.02 3.31 -3.19
CA LEU A 201 -12.28 4.04 -3.40
C LEU A 201 -13.31 3.20 -4.15
N GLY A 202 -12.85 2.34 -5.07
CA GLY A 202 -13.72 1.45 -5.85
C GLY A 202 -14.03 0.12 -5.17
N TRP A 203 -13.30 -0.28 -4.12
CA TRP A 203 -13.42 -1.63 -3.57
C TRP A 203 -14.81 -1.94 -3.01
N LEU A 204 -15.28 -1.19 -2.01
CA LEU A 204 -16.56 -1.46 -1.37
C LEU A 204 -17.76 -1.22 -2.28
N PRO A 205 -17.83 -0.11 -3.07
CA PRO A 205 -18.90 0.09 -4.03
C PRO A 205 -19.02 -1.05 -5.04
N THR A 206 -17.90 -1.48 -5.63
CA THR A 206 -17.87 -2.58 -6.62
C THR A 206 -18.28 -3.90 -5.99
N THR A 207 -17.74 -4.23 -4.81
CA THR A 207 -18.08 -5.48 -4.11
C THR A 207 -19.56 -5.53 -3.76
N ALA A 208 -20.12 -4.44 -3.22
CA ALA A 208 -21.54 -4.35 -2.91
C ALA A 208 -22.42 -4.45 -4.16
N PHE A 209 -22.01 -3.85 -5.27
CA PHE A 209 -22.70 -3.96 -6.56
C PHE A 209 -22.68 -5.40 -7.08
N VAL A 210 -21.53 -6.07 -7.09
CA VAL A 210 -21.41 -7.47 -7.50
C VAL A 210 -22.31 -8.37 -6.65
N LEU A 211 -22.37 -8.16 -5.33
CA LEU A 211 -23.27 -8.90 -4.44
C LEU A 211 -24.74 -8.58 -4.71
N ALA A 212 -25.09 -7.34 -5.03
CA ALA A 212 -26.46 -6.96 -5.43
C ALA A 212 -26.88 -7.72 -6.70
N VAL A 213 -26.01 -7.78 -7.71
CA VAL A 213 -26.23 -8.52 -8.95
C VAL A 213 -26.41 -10.02 -8.66
N LEU A 214 -25.53 -10.62 -7.86
CA LEU A 214 -25.65 -12.03 -7.47
C LEU A 214 -26.99 -12.32 -6.78
N ARG A 215 -27.38 -11.48 -5.80
CA ARG A 215 -28.64 -11.63 -5.07
C ARG A 215 -29.86 -11.44 -5.97
N PHE A 216 -29.76 -10.51 -6.92
CA PHE A 216 -30.81 -10.31 -7.93
C PHE A 216 -31.06 -11.58 -8.76
N PHE A 217 -30.01 -12.20 -9.28
CA PHE A 217 -30.17 -13.41 -10.11
C PHE A 217 -30.58 -14.64 -9.32
N ARG A 218 -30.26 -14.73 -8.02
CA ARG A 218 -30.63 -15.90 -7.18
C ARG A 218 -32.05 -15.86 -6.59
N ALA A 219 -32.67 -14.70 -6.57
CA ALA A 219 -33.88 -14.48 -5.75
C ALA A 219 -35.21 -14.82 -6.42
N GLY A 220 -35.25 -15.38 -7.62
CA GLY A 220 -36.48 -15.73 -8.32
C GLY A 220 -37.45 -14.54 -8.40
N SER A 221 -38.67 -14.69 -7.83
CA SER A 221 -39.70 -13.65 -7.86
C SER A 221 -39.42 -12.41 -6.98
N ARG A 222 -38.52 -12.49 -6.01
CA ARG A 222 -38.18 -11.38 -5.09
C ARG A 222 -36.86 -10.68 -5.45
N ARG A 223 -36.49 -10.64 -6.72
CA ARG A 223 -35.21 -10.16 -7.23
C ARG A 223 -34.83 -8.79 -6.68
N LEU A 224 -35.71 -7.81 -6.82
CA LEU A 224 -35.42 -6.43 -6.44
C LEU A 224 -35.28 -6.26 -4.92
N GLN A 225 -36.16 -6.91 -4.13
CA GLN A 225 -36.12 -6.82 -2.67
C GLN A 225 -34.81 -7.35 -2.08
N ASN A 226 -34.26 -8.43 -2.64
CA ASN A 226 -33.01 -9.02 -2.14
C ASN A 226 -31.76 -8.28 -2.60
N ALA A 227 -31.80 -7.60 -3.75
CA ALA A 227 -30.69 -6.78 -4.26
C ALA A 227 -30.62 -5.40 -3.59
N LEU A 228 -31.77 -4.80 -3.24
CA LEU A 228 -31.89 -3.43 -2.75
C LEU A 228 -30.96 -3.06 -1.57
N PRO A 229 -30.76 -3.92 -0.54
CA PRO A 229 -29.85 -3.58 0.55
C PRO A 229 -28.41 -3.36 0.07
N MET A 230 -27.91 -4.23 -0.82
CA MET A 230 -26.54 -4.10 -1.36
C MET A 230 -26.41 -2.94 -2.34
N THR A 231 -27.46 -2.62 -3.10
CA THR A 231 -27.47 -1.43 -3.96
C THR A 231 -27.38 -0.16 -3.13
N LYS A 232 -28.07 -0.08 -1.98
CA LYS A 232 -27.96 1.05 -1.04
C LYS A 232 -26.54 1.16 -0.48
N VAL A 233 -25.93 0.03 -0.09
CA VAL A 233 -24.53 -0.01 0.37
C VAL A 233 -23.58 0.49 -0.73
N ALA A 234 -23.76 0.04 -1.97
CA ALA A 234 -22.94 0.48 -3.10
C ALA A 234 -23.06 1.99 -3.33
N GLY A 235 -24.28 2.54 -3.32
CA GLY A 235 -24.52 3.97 -3.51
C GLY A 235 -23.93 4.83 -2.40
N LEU A 236 -24.10 4.43 -1.13
CA LEU A 236 -23.53 5.16 0.00
C LEU A 236 -22.00 5.08 0.00
N ALA A 237 -21.42 3.91 -0.26
CA ALA A 237 -19.97 3.74 -0.37
C ALA A 237 -19.38 4.60 -1.50
N LEU A 238 -20.06 4.66 -2.66
CA LEU A 238 -19.65 5.52 -3.77
C LEU A 238 -19.71 7.01 -3.38
N GLY A 239 -20.79 7.44 -2.74
CA GLY A 239 -20.93 8.82 -2.25
C GLY A 239 -19.81 9.20 -1.28
N LEU A 240 -19.48 8.32 -0.33
CA LEU A 240 -18.36 8.54 0.60
C LEU A 240 -17.00 8.52 -0.11
N SER A 241 -16.82 7.69 -1.14
CA SER A 241 -15.59 7.70 -1.94
C SER A 241 -15.39 9.02 -2.68
N ILE A 242 -16.45 9.57 -3.26
CA ILE A 242 -16.43 10.88 -3.89
C ILE A 242 -16.12 11.97 -2.86
N LEU A 243 -16.79 11.92 -1.69
CA LEU A 243 -16.53 12.87 -0.60
C LEU A 243 -15.08 12.81 -0.12
N CYS A 244 -14.48 11.61 -0.03
CA CYS A 244 -13.06 11.45 0.31
C CYS A 244 -12.15 12.16 -0.70
N LEU A 245 -12.39 12.01 -1.99
CA LEU A 245 -11.60 12.69 -3.02
C LEU A 245 -11.69 14.22 -2.90
N PHE A 246 -12.90 14.76 -2.70
CA PHE A 246 -13.06 16.19 -2.48
C PHE A 246 -12.36 16.68 -1.21
N THR A 247 -12.45 15.92 -0.12
CA THR A 247 -11.83 16.27 1.15
C THR A 247 -10.30 16.25 1.02
N GLU A 248 -9.74 15.23 0.39
CA GLU A 248 -8.29 15.13 0.15
C GLU A 248 -7.81 16.28 -0.74
N GLN A 249 -8.47 16.53 -1.86
CA GLN A 249 -8.10 17.63 -2.77
C GLN A 249 -8.19 19.01 -2.07
N THR A 250 -9.23 19.22 -1.26
CA THR A 250 -9.38 20.47 -0.48
C THR A 250 -8.26 20.61 0.53
N PHE A 251 -7.88 19.53 1.20
CA PHE A 251 -6.77 19.52 2.16
C PHE A 251 -5.44 19.84 1.48
N VAL A 252 -5.13 19.19 0.34
CA VAL A 252 -3.92 19.47 -0.44
C VAL A 252 -3.88 20.94 -0.89
N THR A 253 -4.99 21.45 -1.41
CA THR A 253 -5.08 22.86 -1.84
C THR A 253 -4.88 23.82 -0.68
N ALA A 254 -5.49 23.54 0.48
CA ALA A 254 -5.31 24.37 1.68
C ALA A 254 -3.86 24.37 2.16
N MET A 255 -3.18 23.22 2.12
CA MET A 255 -1.76 23.10 2.47
C MET A 255 -0.89 23.89 1.48
N CYS A 256 -1.12 23.77 0.18
CA CYS A 256 -0.39 24.54 -0.83
C CYS A 256 -0.56 26.06 -0.62
N ASN A 257 -1.78 26.51 -0.38
CA ASN A 257 -2.07 27.92 -0.11
C ASN A 257 -1.38 28.41 1.18
N HIS A 258 -1.40 27.60 2.24
CA HIS A 258 -0.78 27.97 3.52
C HIS A 258 0.74 28.15 3.40
N PHE A 259 1.40 27.30 2.60
CA PHE A 259 2.86 27.37 2.40
C PHE A 259 3.27 28.22 1.19
N GLY A 260 2.32 28.79 0.46
CA GLY A 260 2.62 29.58 -0.74
C GLY A 260 3.28 28.78 -1.86
N VAL A 261 3.02 27.46 -1.93
CA VAL A 261 3.57 26.57 -2.94
C VAL A 261 2.54 26.22 -4.00
N VAL A 262 2.99 26.05 -5.23
CA VAL A 262 2.14 25.65 -6.34
C VAL A 262 1.92 24.14 -6.29
N GLN A 263 0.67 23.71 -6.36
CA GLN A 263 0.35 22.28 -6.44
C GLN A 263 0.93 21.68 -7.72
N ARG A 264 1.92 20.81 -7.60
CA ARG A 264 2.48 20.10 -8.74
C ARG A 264 1.50 19.03 -9.24
N ARG A 265 1.42 18.91 -10.54
CA ARG A 265 0.74 17.81 -11.20
C ARG A 265 1.77 16.76 -11.58
N THR A 266 1.55 15.53 -11.20
CA THR A 266 2.57 14.48 -11.28
C THR A 266 2.17 13.30 -12.17
N MET A 267 1.00 13.35 -12.82
CA MET A 267 0.50 12.21 -13.57
C MET A 267 1.38 11.90 -14.80
N GLY A 268 1.73 12.92 -15.56
CA GLY A 268 2.64 12.79 -16.71
C GLY A 268 4.01 12.28 -16.26
N ARG A 269 4.54 12.83 -15.17
CA ARG A 269 5.83 12.41 -14.60
C ARG A 269 5.81 10.95 -14.16
N THR A 270 4.79 10.50 -13.44
CA THR A 270 4.68 9.11 -12.96
C THR A 270 4.63 8.13 -14.12
N LEU A 271 3.88 8.44 -15.17
CA LEU A 271 3.80 7.61 -16.37
C LEU A 271 5.10 7.64 -17.20
N SER A 272 5.90 8.72 -17.12
CA SER A 272 7.14 8.87 -17.86
C SER A 272 8.22 7.88 -17.45
N ASP A 273 8.23 7.45 -16.18
CA ASP A 273 9.20 6.47 -15.67
C ASP A 273 9.13 5.14 -16.42
N ARG A 274 7.91 4.70 -16.76
CA ARG A 274 7.71 3.49 -17.56
C ARG A 274 8.24 3.66 -18.97
N ILE A 275 7.98 4.78 -19.60
CA ILE A 275 8.45 5.05 -20.97
C ILE A 275 9.97 5.16 -21.00
N GLY A 276 10.59 5.81 -20.02
CA GLY A 276 12.05 5.85 -19.89
C GLY A 276 12.66 4.45 -19.82
N SER A 277 12.17 3.62 -18.89
CA SER A 277 12.61 2.21 -18.74
C SER A 277 12.41 1.37 -20.02
N TYR A 278 11.29 1.60 -20.73
CA TYR A 278 11.04 0.95 -22.01
C TYR A 278 12.05 1.38 -23.08
N LEU A 279 12.26 2.69 -23.26
CA LEU A 279 13.17 3.22 -24.27
C LEU A 279 14.63 2.77 -24.03
N ASP A 280 15.05 2.66 -22.76
CA ASP A 280 16.37 2.14 -22.43
C ASP A 280 16.56 0.66 -22.77
N SER A 281 15.47 -0.09 -22.78
CA SER A 281 15.49 -1.49 -23.19
C SER A 281 15.66 -1.70 -24.72
N LEU A 282 15.51 -0.63 -25.50
CA LEU A 282 15.59 -0.67 -26.97
C LEU A 282 17.01 -0.37 -27.47
N LYS A 283 17.38 -0.96 -28.60
CA LYS A 283 18.57 -0.54 -29.36
C LYS A 283 18.36 0.85 -29.94
N ALA A 284 19.43 1.60 -30.19
CA ALA A 284 19.37 2.98 -30.66
C ALA A 284 18.47 3.17 -31.90
N GLY A 285 18.60 2.31 -32.92
CA GLY A 285 17.78 2.41 -34.14
C GLY A 285 16.31 2.09 -33.93
N ASP A 286 15.98 1.20 -32.97
CA ASP A 286 14.60 0.89 -32.61
C ASP A 286 13.98 2.02 -31.79
N ARG A 287 14.78 2.65 -30.90
CA ARG A 287 14.39 3.81 -30.12
C ARG A 287 13.98 4.97 -31.02
N GLU A 288 14.77 5.25 -32.06
CA GLU A 288 14.48 6.28 -33.04
C GLU A 288 13.15 5.99 -33.79
N ARG A 289 13.02 4.78 -34.33
CA ARG A 289 11.77 4.39 -35.04
C ARG A 289 10.53 4.46 -34.16
N THR A 290 10.66 4.05 -32.90
CA THR A 290 9.57 4.11 -31.93
C THR A 290 9.20 5.57 -31.61
N ALA A 291 10.17 6.45 -31.44
CA ALA A 291 9.91 7.87 -31.21
C ALA A 291 9.24 8.54 -32.41
N GLN A 292 9.70 8.25 -33.64
CA GLN A 292 9.06 8.75 -34.87
C GLN A 292 7.60 8.26 -34.98
N ARG A 293 7.35 6.99 -34.68
CA ARG A 293 6.00 6.44 -34.64
C ARG A 293 5.15 7.09 -33.55
N ALA A 294 5.69 7.30 -32.34
CA ALA A 294 4.99 7.99 -31.27
C ALA A 294 4.65 9.44 -31.67
N ALA A 295 5.59 10.17 -32.25
CA ALA A 295 5.38 11.54 -32.71
C ALA A 295 4.30 11.67 -33.80
N SER A 296 4.00 10.61 -34.55
CA SER A 296 2.93 10.62 -35.55
C SER A 296 1.52 10.63 -34.96
N PHE A 297 1.35 10.34 -33.67
CA PHE A 297 0.05 10.36 -32.99
C PHE A 297 -0.37 11.74 -32.50
N THR A 298 0.42 12.78 -32.72
CA THR A 298 0.10 14.14 -32.32
C THR A 298 0.49 15.14 -33.42
N ASN A 299 -0.28 16.23 -33.51
CA ASN A 299 0.08 17.38 -34.32
C ASN A 299 0.68 18.52 -33.49
N ASP A 300 0.59 18.45 -32.17
CA ASP A 300 1.14 19.44 -31.24
C ASP A 300 2.68 19.40 -31.28
N SER A 301 3.30 20.53 -31.64
CA SER A 301 4.77 20.67 -31.75
C SER A 301 5.47 20.47 -30.41
N ASP A 302 4.83 20.88 -29.32
CA ASP A 302 5.38 20.81 -27.98
C ASP A 302 5.37 19.38 -27.46
N VAL A 303 4.29 18.65 -27.75
CA VAL A 303 4.19 17.22 -27.48
C VAL A 303 5.20 16.43 -28.31
N LYS A 304 5.42 16.79 -29.59
CA LYS A 304 6.50 16.19 -30.42
C LYS A 304 7.88 16.43 -29.83
N ALA A 305 8.12 17.64 -29.31
CA ALA A 305 9.38 17.95 -28.64
C ALA A 305 9.58 17.10 -27.37
N ALA A 306 8.51 16.89 -26.58
CA ALA A 306 8.54 16.01 -25.43
C ALA A 306 8.82 14.55 -25.82
N VAL A 307 8.19 14.02 -26.88
CA VAL A 307 8.48 12.67 -27.41
C VAL A 307 9.95 12.54 -27.79
N GLY A 308 10.53 13.57 -28.44
CA GLY A 308 11.95 13.61 -28.75
C GLY A 308 12.81 13.64 -27.49
N ALA A 309 12.45 14.44 -26.51
CA ALA A 309 13.18 14.53 -25.24
C ALA A 309 13.20 13.18 -24.48
N PHE A 310 12.12 12.43 -24.44
CA PHE A 310 12.10 11.08 -23.86
C PHE A 310 13.09 10.14 -24.56
N ARG A 311 13.18 10.20 -25.89
CA ARG A 311 14.15 9.42 -26.66
C ARG A 311 15.60 9.76 -26.28
N ASP A 312 15.92 11.05 -26.15
CA ASP A 312 17.29 11.53 -26.05
C ASP A 312 17.83 11.50 -24.61
N ILE A 313 16.96 11.78 -23.64
CA ILE A 313 17.33 11.91 -22.22
C ILE A 313 17.27 10.56 -21.48
N GLY A 314 16.50 9.59 -21.99
CA GLY A 314 16.44 8.24 -21.43
C GLY A 314 15.65 8.14 -20.12
N THR A 315 16.06 7.22 -19.23
CA THR A 315 15.33 6.81 -18.01
C THR A 315 15.12 7.90 -16.96
N TYR A 316 15.81 9.01 -17.03
CA TYR A 316 15.69 9.98 -15.95
C TYR A 316 14.53 10.93 -16.19
N HIS A 317 13.35 10.57 -15.65
CA HIS A 317 12.14 11.40 -15.65
C HIS A 317 12.43 12.87 -15.22
N LYS A 318 13.38 13.08 -14.29
CA LYS A 318 13.80 14.43 -13.87
C LYS A 318 14.39 15.25 -15.02
N GLY A 319 15.15 14.62 -15.90
CA GLY A 319 15.74 15.31 -17.06
C GLY A 319 14.70 15.76 -18.07
N THR A 320 13.76 14.89 -18.44
CA THR A 320 12.69 15.24 -19.39
C THR A 320 11.74 16.28 -18.81
N ASP A 321 11.34 16.13 -17.55
CA ASP A 321 10.46 17.05 -16.85
C ASP A 321 11.07 18.45 -16.76
N GLU A 322 12.36 18.53 -16.42
CA GLU A 322 13.09 19.79 -16.37
C GLU A 322 13.29 20.41 -17.76
N PHE A 323 13.56 19.60 -18.79
CA PHE A 323 13.65 20.08 -20.17
C PHE A 323 12.35 20.76 -20.60
N ILE A 324 11.19 20.12 -20.36
CA ILE A 324 9.88 20.68 -20.68
C ILE A 324 9.62 21.95 -19.85
N ALA A 325 9.95 21.93 -18.55
CA ALA A 325 9.79 23.08 -17.68
C ALA A 325 10.64 24.29 -18.17
N GLN A 326 11.90 24.08 -18.53
CA GLN A 326 12.80 25.13 -19.04
C GLN A 326 12.29 25.72 -20.37
N PHE A 327 11.79 24.85 -21.25
CA PHE A 327 11.20 25.25 -22.52
C PHE A 327 9.95 26.14 -22.32
N LEU A 328 9.08 25.78 -21.36
CA LEU A 328 7.89 26.57 -21.03
C LEU A 328 8.22 27.88 -20.31
N ARG A 329 9.22 27.89 -19.42
CA ARG A 329 9.74 29.12 -18.78
C ARG A 329 10.25 30.12 -19.82
N LYS A 330 10.95 29.65 -20.86
CA LYS A 330 11.39 30.52 -21.99
C LYS A 330 10.24 31.16 -22.75
N ARG A 331 9.04 30.58 -22.67
CA ARG A 331 7.79 31.14 -23.23
C ARG A 331 7.04 32.03 -22.24
N GLY A 332 7.57 32.29 -21.07
CA GLY A 332 7.00 33.17 -20.05
C GLY A 332 6.00 32.50 -19.12
N LEU A 333 5.84 31.17 -19.17
CA LEU A 333 4.98 30.46 -18.22
C LEU A 333 5.68 30.34 -16.85
N SER A 334 4.89 30.51 -15.78
CA SER A 334 5.38 30.38 -14.41
C SER A 334 4.22 29.92 -13.48
N GLY A 335 4.56 29.52 -12.27
CA GLY A 335 3.58 29.14 -11.26
C GLY A 335 2.65 28.01 -11.72
N GLU A 336 1.36 28.12 -11.44
CA GLU A 336 0.37 27.09 -11.75
C GLU A 336 0.22 26.83 -13.24
N SER A 337 0.29 27.85 -14.09
CA SER A 337 0.19 27.69 -15.54
C SER A 337 1.34 26.85 -16.11
N LEU A 338 2.55 27.02 -15.57
CA LEU A 338 3.70 26.17 -15.91
C LEU A 338 3.45 24.71 -15.53
N GLU A 339 2.96 24.46 -14.31
CA GLU A 339 2.72 23.11 -13.81
C GLU A 339 1.64 22.37 -14.60
N VAL A 340 0.54 23.05 -14.91
CA VAL A 340 -0.57 22.51 -15.73
C VAL A 340 -0.09 22.13 -17.12
N GLU A 341 0.62 23.05 -17.77
CA GLU A 341 1.04 22.85 -19.16
C GLU A 341 2.18 21.83 -19.26
N ARG A 342 3.09 21.82 -18.31
CA ARG A 342 4.14 20.78 -18.20
C ARG A 342 3.54 19.39 -18.07
N ASP A 343 2.60 19.19 -17.14
CA ASP A 343 1.97 17.88 -16.94
C ASP A 343 1.16 17.44 -18.16
N ARG A 344 0.45 18.38 -18.82
CA ARG A 344 -0.28 18.12 -20.06
C ARG A 344 0.65 17.60 -21.17
N ILE A 345 1.72 18.34 -21.44
CA ILE A 345 2.67 18.00 -22.52
C ILE A 345 3.38 16.68 -22.21
N THR A 346 3.80 16.49 -20.95
CA THR A 346 4.45 15.25 -20.52
C THR A 346 3.49 14.06 -20.65
N LEU A 347 2.27 14.20 -20.17
CA LEU A 347 1.23 13.17 -20.25
C LEU A 347 0.89 12.80 -21.69
N GLU A 348 0.64 13.79 -22.54
CA GLU A 348 0.33 13.55 -23.95
C GLU A 348 1.51 12.90 -24.68
N GLY A 349 2.74 13.33 -24.43
CA GLY A 349 3.95 12.72 -24.98
C GLY A 349 4.10 11.26 -24.58
N VAL A 350 3.86 10.95 -23.31
CA VAL A 350 3.84 9.58 -22.81
C VAL A 350 2.73 8.76 -23.47
N MET A 351 1.52 9.32 -23.58
CA MET A 351 0.39 8.63 -24.22
C MET A 351 0.63 8.36 -25.70
N CYS A 352 1.43 9.17 -26.39
CA CYS A 352 1.86 8.87 -27.75
C CYS A 352 2.66 7.57 -27.83
N TYR A 353 3.54 7.29 -26.87
CA TYR A 353 4.25 6.02 -26.80
C TYR A 353 3.32 4.83 -26.48
N TYR A 354 2.37 4.98 -25.57
CA TYR A 354 1.39 3.91 -25.30
C TYR A 354 0.52 3.60 -26.53
N ARG A 355 0.15 4.61 -27.31
CA ARG A 355 -0.62 4.42 -28.56
C ARG A 355 0.14 3.65 -29.64
N THR A 356 1.46 3.53 -29.54
CA THR A 356 2.21 2.67 -30.46
C THR A 356 1.83 1.21 -30.32
N LEU A 357 1.31 0.78 -29.15
CA LEU A 357 1.02 -0.61 -28.79
C LEU A 357 2.22 -1.53 -29.08
N ASP A 358 3.42 -1.03 -28.80
CA ASP A 358 4.64 -1.78 -29.08
C ASP A 358 4.67 -3.09 -28.28
N PRO A 359 4.86 -4.26 -28.92
CA PRO A 359 4.88 -5.54 -28.22
C PRO A 359 5.92 -5.61 -27.11
N LYS A 360 7.05 -4.91 -27.27
CA LYS A 360 8.11 -4.86 -26.25
C LYS A 360 7.69 -4.11 -25.00
N LEU A 361 6.95 -3.00 -25.15
CA LEU A 361 6.37 -2.28 -24.01
C LEU A 361 5.37 -3.16 -23.26
N ILE A 362 4.51 -3.85 -23.99
CA ILE A 362 3.53 -4.78 -23.41
C ILE A 362 4.25 -5.94 -22.69
N GLU A 363 5.27 -6.53 -23.30
CA GLU A 363 6.10 -7.58 -22.70
C GLU A 363 6.72 -7.13 -21.37
N ILE A 364 7.29 -5.92 -21.33
CA ILE A 364 7.90 -5.36 -20.12
C ILE A 364 6.85 -5.20 -19.01
N ILE A 365 5.68 -4.65 -19.32
CA ILE A 365 4.59 -4.48 -18.37
C ILE A 365 4.13 -5.85 -17.82
N LEU A 366 3.87 -6.81 -18.69
CA LEU A 366 3.43 -8.15 -18.29
C LEU A 366 4.49 -8.89 -17.47
N ARG A 367 5.77 -8.74 -17.84
CA ARG A 367 6.89 -9.30 -17.08
C ARG A 367 6.97 -8.68 -15.68
N ASP A 368 6.76 -7.38 -15.55
CA ASP A 368 6.80 -6.70 -14.26
C ASP A 368 5.58 -7.05 -13.39
N ILE A 369 4.40 -7.24 -13.98
CA ILE A 369 3.25 -7.82 -13.27
C ILE A 369 3.59 -9.23 -12.78
N GLY A 370 4.22 -10.06 -13.62
CA GLY A 370 4.68 -11.40 -13.24
C GLY A 370 5.67 -11.40 -12.08
N LYS A 371 6.59 -10.42 -12.03
CA LYS A 371 7.55 -10.27 -10.92
C LYS A 371 6.89 -10.06 -9.57
N GLY A 372 5.70 -9.44 -9.52
CA GLY A 372 4.95 -9.28 -8.28
C GLY A 372 4.49 -10.61 -7.69
N PHE A 373 4.26 -11.61 -8.54
CA PHE A 373 3.91 -12.96 -8.10
C PHE A 373 5.13 -13.84 -7.78
N TYR A 374 6.26 -13.56 -8.42
CA TYR A 374 7.51 -14.29 -8.28
C TYR A 374 8.66 -13.32 -8.00
N PRO A 375 8.72 -12.69 -6.81
CA PRO A 375 9.82 -11.81 -6.48
C PRO A 375 11.14 -12.57 -6.58
N THR A 376 12.04 -12.06 -7.41
CA THR A 376 13.42 -12.57 -7.50
C THR A 376 14.15 -12.29 -6.18
N ASN A 377 15.20 -13.06 -5.89
CA ASN A 377 15.93 -13.13 -4.62
C ASN A 377 16.38 -11.77 -4.02
N ASP A 378 16.45 -10.71 -4.83
CA ASP A 378 16.93 -9.38 -4.41
C ASP A 378 15.80 -8.43 -3.94
N GLN A 379 14.54 -8.87 -3.98
CA GLN A 379 13.38 -8.01 -3.82
C GLN A 379 12.46 -8.43 -2.65
N GLY A 380 13.01 -8.58 -1.45
CA GLY A 380 12.19 -8.71 -0.24
C GLY A 380 11.35 -7.44 -0.03
N ILE A 381 10.05 -7.61 0.22
CA ILE A 381 9.02 -6.57 0.20
C ILE A 381 9.31 -5.37 1.12
N ALA A 382 10.17 -5.50 2.11
CA ALA A 382 10.47 -4.42 3.05
C ALA A 382 11.96 -4.23 3.35
N ILE A 383 12.75 -5.28 3.37
CA ILE A 383 14.11 -5.23 3.93
C ILE A 383 15.16 -4.85 2.88
N THR A 384 14.92 -5.15 1.61
CA THR A 384 15.84 -4.75 0.54
C THR A 384 15.73 -3.29 0.14
N GLY A 385 14.61 -2.64 0.40
CA GLY A 385 14.50 -1.18 0.30
C GLY A 385 15.56 -0.49 1.14
N ALA A 386 15.80 -0.95 2.35
CA ALA A 386 16.78 -0.41 3.27
C ALA A 386 18.21 -0.42 2.70
N LYS A 387 18.65 -1.54 2.11
CA LYS A 387 20.01 -1.65 1.54
C LYS A 387 20.17 -0.80 0.27
N ALA A 388 19.19 -0.86 -0.64
CA ALA A 388 19.23 -0.06 -1.86
C ALA A 388 19.21 1.44 -1.54
N THR A 389 18.49 1.84 -0.51
CA THR A 389 18.46 3.21 -0.02
C THR A 389 19.79 3.65 0.55
N PHE A 390 20.43 2.80 1.34
CA PHE A 390 21.76 3.09 1.88
C PHE A 390 22.80 3.32 0.77
N ASP A 391 22.74 2.52 -0.29
CA ASP A 391 23.63 2.68 -1.44
C ASP A 391 23.30 3.96 -2.24
N SER A 392 22.03 4.37 -2.30
CA SER A 392 21.59 5.61 -2.97
C SER A 392 21.86 6.88 -2.16
N LEU A 393 22.04 6.76 -0.85
CA LEU A 393 22.43 7.86 0.04
C LEU A 393 23.93 8.20 -0.02
N GLY A 394 24.73 7.45 -0.81
CA GLY A 394 26.16 7.71 -0.99
C GLY A 394 26.51 9.17 -1.22
N PRO A 395 25.83 9.91 -2.13
CA PRO A 395 26.08 11.33 -2.37
C PRO A 395 25.77 12.24 -1.17
N MET A 396 24.89 11.84 -0.27
CA MET A 396 24.49 12.63 0.90
C MET A 396 25.44 12.47 2.08
N ARG A 397 26.30 11.44 2.07
CA ARG A 397 27.43 11.35 3.00
C ARG A 397 28.43 12.49 2.82
N GLU A 398 28.38 13.19 1.69
CA GLU A 398 29.26 14.31 1.38
C GLU A 398 28.80 15.63 2.02
N ASP A 399 27.56 15.71 2.54
CA ASP A 399 27.09 16.86 3.32
C ASP A 399 26.69 16.45 4.76
N PRO A 400 27.68 16.31 5.67
CA PRO A 400 27.46 15.91 7.05
C PRO A 400 26.60 16.89 7.86
N ALA A 401 26.49 18.14 7.42
CA ALA A 401 25.78 19.16 8.19
C ALA A 401 24.26 18.96 8.20
N SER A 402 23.70 18.44 7.11
CA SER A 402 22.25 18.14 6.97
C SER A 402 21.82 16.87 7.71
N TRP A 403 22.79 16.03 8.11
CA TRP A 403 22.53 14.72 8.73
C TRP A 403 22.95 14.63 10.19
N LYS A 404 23.42 15.71 10.78
CA LYS A 404 23.89 15.75 12.15
C LYS A 404 22.75 15.36 13.11
N GLY A 405 22.88 14.21 13.76
CA GLY A 405 21.89 13.61 14.65
C GLY A 405 21.08 12.46 14.06
N LEU A 406 21.14 12.24 12.74
CA LEU A 406 20.48 11.11 12.06
C LEU A 406 21.48 10.01 11.63
N GLU A 407 22.78 10.20 11.87
CA GLU A 407 23.84 9.30 11.44
C GLU A 407 23.63 7.86 11.96
N GLY A 408 23.13 7.72 13.19
CA GLY A 408 22.81 6.43 13.78
C GLY A 408 21.60 5.72 13.14
N LEU A 409 20.71 6.47 12.46
CA LEU A 409 19.55 5.92 11.77
C LEU A 409 19.87 5.43 10.35
N LEU A 410 20.97 5.91 9.79
CA LEU A 410 21.42 5.53 8.45
C LEU A 410 22.28 4.25 8.46
N ILE A 411 22.67 3.77 9.64
CA ILE A 411 23.46 2.55 9.79
C ILE A 411 22.45 1.38 9.89
N PHE A 412 22.15 0.77 8.77
CA PHE A 412 21.32 -0.42 8.67
C PHE A 412 22.02 -1.74 9.05
N GLU A 413 23.09 -1.67 9.77
CA GLU A 413 23.60 -2.88 10.41
C GLU A 413 22.64 -3.23 11.56
N PRO A 414 22.21 -4.49 11.66
CA PRO A 414 21.46 -4.91 12.83
C PRO A 414 22.30 -4.54 14.06
N ALA A 415 21.80 -3.58 14.84
CA ALA A 415 22.48 -3.05 16.03
C ALA A 415 22.68 -4.11 17.10
N VAL A 416 22.57 -5.40 16.75
CA VAL A 416 22.44 -6.44 17.73
C VAL A 416 23.49 -7.46 17.62
N ALA A 417 23.93 -7.74 18.81
CA ALA A 417 24.64 -8.95 19.15
C ALA A 417 24.19 -10.11 18.24
N GLN A 418 25.09 -10.50 17.37
CA GLN A 418 24.94 -11.63 16.45
C GLN A 418 24.84 -12.94 17.22
N GLY A 419 23.83 -13.04 18.10
CA GLY A 419 23.55 -14.25 18.86
C GLY A 419 22.99 -15.34 17.94
N THR A 420 23.20 -16.60 18.34
CA THR A 420 22.75 -17.77 17.57
C THR A 420 21.22 -17.78 17.36
N LEU A 421 20.45 -17.27 18.33
CA LEU A 421 19.00 -17.18 18.27
C LEU A 421 18.52 -16.10 17.29
N ASP A 422 19.22 -14.97 17.22
CA ASP A 422 18.91 -13.90 16.27
C ASP A 422 19.15 -14.36 14.83
N ARG A 423 20.29 -15.02 14.56
CA ARG A 423 20.55 -15.61 13.24
C ARG A 423 19.50 -16.67 12.86
N ALA A 424 19.13 -17.54 13.78
CA ALA A 424 18.13 -18.57 13.51
C ALA A 424 16.75 -17.94 13.21
N PHE A 425 16.36 -16.90 13.93
CA PHE A 425 15.10 -16.20 13.67
C PHE A 425 15.15 -15.39 12.38
N HIS A 426 16.23 -14.65 12.14
CA HIS A 426 16.46 -13.93 10.90
C HIS A 426 16.45 -14.89 9.70
N ASP A 427 17.16 -16.01 9.80
CA ASP A 427 17.18 -17.00 8.74
C ASP A 427 15.82 -17.69 8.58
N LEU A 428 15.15 -18.05 9.66
CA LEU A 428 13.87 -18.74 9.60
C LEU A 428 12.73 -17.80 9.16
N PHE A 429 12.58 -16.63 9.78
CA PHE A 429 11.42 -15.77 9.58
C PHE A 429 11.65 -14.62 8.58
N ILE A 430 12.83 -14.08 8.49
CA ILE A 430 13.11 -12.97 7.58
C ILE A 430 13.61 -13.50 6.24
N ARG A 431 14.52 -14.49 6.26
CA ARG A 431 15.13 -15.00 5.05
C ARG A 431 14.30 -16.09 4.36
N HIS A 432 13.64 -16.99 5.09
CA HIS A 432 12.91 -18.11 4.51
C HIS A 432 11.43 -17.81 4.24
N TRP A 433 10.73 -17.03 5.04
CA TRP A 433 9.39 -16.52 4.71
C TRP A 433 9.39 -15.52 3.54
N ARG A 434 10.53 -14.94 3.23
CA ARG A 434 10.82 -14.21 2.02
C ARG A 434 10.63 -15.05 0.75
N PHE A 435 10.65 -16.36 0.84
CA PHE A 435 10.62 -17.28 -0.29
C PHE A 435 9.24 -17.86 -0.63
N LEU A 436 8.21 -17.59 0.17
CA LEU A 436 6.87 -17.86 -0.32
C LEU A 436 6.43 -16.68 -1.18
N PRO A 437 6.59 -16.77 -2.51
CA PRO A 437 6.19 -15.70 -3.41
C PRO A 437 4.70 -15.46 -3.25
N VAL A 438 4.27 -14.21 -3.45
CA VAL A 438 2.85 -13.83 -3.40
C VAL A 438 2.00 -14.78 -4.26
N GLY A 439 2.55 -15.25 -5.39
CA GLY A 439 1.93 -16.25 -6.25
C GLY A 439 1.70 -17.61 -5.58
N ALA A 440 2.62 -18.08 -4.75
CA ALA A 440 2.43 -19.33 -4.00
C ALA A 440 1.32 -19.20 -2.97
N TRP A 441 1.27 -18.09 -2.23
CA TRP A 441 0.15 -17.79 -1.33
C TRP A 441 -1.17 -17.69 -2.09
N PHE A 442 -1.18 -17.00 -3.22
CA PHE A 442 -2.37 -16.89 -4.07
C PHE A 442 -2.87 -18.26 -4.52
N LEU A 443 -2.00 -19.12 -5.07
CA LEU A 443 -2.37 -20.45 -5.53
C LEU A 443 -2.87 -21.34 -4.39
N LEU A 444 -2.21 -21.30 -3.24
CA LEU A 444 -2.64 -22.03 -2.04
C LEU A 444 -4.04 -21.62 -1.61
N PHE A 445 -4.29 -20.32 -1.49
CA PHE A 445 -5.59 -19.82 -1.05
C PHE A 445 -6.68 -20.00 -2.10
N LEU A 446 -6.35 -19.91 -3.39
CA LEU A 446 -7.27 -20.20 -4.48
C LEU A 446 -7.70 -21.67 -4.44
N ALA A 447 -6.75 -22.59 -4.34
CA ALA A 447 -7.04 -24.02 -4.24
C ALA A 447 -7.89 -24.35 -3.01
N LEU A 448 -7.54 -23.78 -1.86
CA LEU A 448 -8.29 -23.94 -0.62
C LEU A 448 -9.71 -23.34 -0.72
N GLY A 449 -9.83 -22.16 -1.31
CA GLY A 449 -11.11 -21.49 -1.54
C GLY A 449 -12.02 -22.30 -2.45
N ILE A 450 -11.51 -22.82 -3.57
CA ILE A 450 -12.25 -23.71 -4.48
C ILE A 450 -12.68 -24.98 -3.75
N TRP A 451 -11.76 -25.65 -3.04
CA TRP A 451 -12.07 -26.85 -2.29
C TRP A 451 -13.16 -26.62 -1.25
N ARG A 452 -13.09 -25.53 -0.47
CA ARG A 452 -14.11 -25.21 0.54
C ARG A 452 -15.44 -24.78 -0.08
N LEU A 453 -15.41 -24.10 -1.21
CA LEU A 453 -16.62 -23.74 -1.95
C LEU A 453 -17.35 -24.99 -2.47
N THR A 454 -16.63 -25.94 -3.05
CA THR A 454 -17.18 -27.21 -3.54
C THR A 454 -17.73 -28.10 -2.41
N ARG A 455 -17.15 -27.99 -1.21
CA ARG A 455 -17.62 -28.71 -0.01
C ARG A 455 -18.71 -27.95 0.77
N ASN A 456 -19.20 -26.83 0.26
CA ASN A 456 -20.18 -25.96 0.93
C ASN A 456 -19.75 -25.40 2.30
N HIS A 457 -18.44 -25.39 2.59
CA HIS A 457 -17.86 -24.79 3.80
C HIS A 457 -17.65 -23.28 3.66
N LEU A 458 -17.57 -22.76 2.45
CA LEU A 458 -17.46 -21.35 2.13
C LEU A 458 -18.74 -20.90 1.38
N SER A 459 -19.33 -19.78 1.78
CA SER A 459 -20.45 -19.23 1.04
C SER A 459 -19.99 -18.56 -0.26
N THR A 460 -20.83 -18.60 -1.31
CA THR A 460 -20.52 -17.92 -2.57
C THR A 460 -20.34 -16.42 -2.38
N GLU A 461 -21.05 -15.80 -1.45
CA GLU A 461 -20.88 -14.37 -1.16
C GLU A 461 -19.47 -14.07 -0.59
N LEU A 462 -19.00 -14.87 0.38
CA LEU A 462 -17.65 -14.74 0.90
C LEU A 462 -16.57 -15.02 -0.14
N ALA A 463 -16.79 -16.01 -1.02
CA ALA A 463 -15.89 -16.29 -2.13
C ALA A 463 -15.81 -15.10 -3.10
N LEU A 464 -16.93 -14.45 -3.43
CA LEU A 464 -16.94 -13.24 -4.26
C LEU A 464 -16.29 -12.04 -3.57
N ILE A 465 -16.52 -11.84 -2.27
CA ILE A 465 -15.85 -10.80 -1.49
C ILE A 465 -14.33 -11.02 -1.54
N SER A 466 -13.87 -12.25 -1.32
CA SER A 466 -12.46 -12.60 -1.42
C SER A 466 -11.88 -12.31 -2.82
N LEU A 467 -12.63 -12.63 -3.87
CA LEU A 467 -12.23 -12.34 -5.24
C LEU A 467 -12.16 -10.82 -5.50
N CYS A 468 -13.09 -10.03 -4.98
CA CYS A 468 -13.05 -8.57 -5.09
C CYS A 468 -11.88 -7.96 -4.32
N ILE A 469 -11.56 -8.48 -3.12
CA ILE A 469 -10.37 -8.07 -2.35
C ILE A 469 -9.09 -8.38 -3.13
N PHE A 470 -8.96 -9.59 -3.66
CA PHE A 470 -7.82 -9.94 -4.49
C PHE A 470 -7.76 -9.07 -5.75
N GLY A 471 -8.89 -8.88 -6.43
CA GLY A 471 -9.01 -8.09 -7.65
C GLY A 471 -8.53 -6.65 -7.47
N ILE A 472 -8.89 -5.99 -6.38
CA ILE A 472 -8.43 -4.61 -6.13
C ILE A 472 -6.92 -4.55 -5.89
N GLY A 473 -6.34 -5.52 -5.18
CA GLY A 473 -4.89 -5.62 -5.02
C GLY A 473 -4.18 -5.84 -6.35
N LEU A 474 -4.71 -6.72 -7.18
CA LEU A 474 -4.17 -7.01 -8.52
C LEU A 474 -4.26 -5.78 -9.43
N VAL A 475 -5.41 -5.11 -9.48
CA VAL A 475 -5.60 -3.88 -10.28
C VAL A 475 -4.62 -2.80 -9.83
N THR A 476 -4.54 -2.56 -8.51
CA THR A 476 -3.62 -1.57 -7.94
C THR A 476 -2.18 -1.84 -8.36
N TYR A 477 -1.73 -3.09 -8.22
CA TYR A 477 -0.38 -3.47 -8.60
C TYR A 477 -0.15 -3.40 -10.13
N SER A 478 -1.11 -3.88 -10.93
CA SER A 478 -1.00 -3.86 -12.39
C SER A 478 -0.95 -2.45 -12.96
N VAL A 479 -1.80 -1.54 -12.47
CA VAL A 479 -1.77 -0.13 -12.88
C VAL A 479 -0.43 0.50 -12.48
N ASN A 480 0.09 0.16 -11.31
CA ASN A 480 1.42 0.65 -10.92
C ASN A 480 2.52 0.14 -11.87
N CYS A 481 2.47 -1.11 -12.33
CA CYS A 481 3.39 -1.64 -13.33
C CYS A 481 3.21 -0.99 -14.72
N VAL A 482 2.01 -0.51 -15.05
CA VAL A 482 1.78 0.29 -16.24
C VAL A 482 2.38 1.69 -16.09
N CYS A 483 2.22 2.31 -14.94
CA CYS A 483 2.65 3.69 -14.71
C CYS A 483 4.15 3.81 -14.41
N ASN A 484 4.73 2.80 -13.77
CA ASN A 484 6.09 2.88 -13.24
C ASN A 484 6.83 1.54 -13.42
N TYR A 485 8.15 1.52 -13.23
CA TYR A 485 8.89 0.27 -13.17
C TYR A 485 8.55 -0.49 -11.86
N SER A 486 8.69 -1.83 -11.93
CA SER A 486 8.40 -2.68 -10.77
C SER A 486 9.39 -2.41 -9.64
N MET A 487 8.89 -1.86 -8.53
CA MET A 487 9.62 -1.81 -7.26
C MET A 487 9.00 -2.77 -6.25
N PRO A 488 9.81 -3.40 -5.38
CA PRO A 488 9.32 -4.35 -4.37
C PRO A 488 8.21 -3.76 -3.47
N ARG A 489 8.31 -2.49 -3.13
CA ARG A 489 7.33 -1.75 -2.31
C ARG A 489 5.94 -1.70 -2.93
N TYR A 490 5.85 -1.74 -4.25
CA TYR A 490 4.57 -1.67 -4.95
C TYR A 490 3.81 -3.01 -4.96
N VAL A 491 4.46 -4.10 -4.56
CA VAL A 491 3.83 -5.41 -4.38
C VAL A 491 3.01 -5.46 -3.08
N LEU A 492 3.29 -4.58 -2.11
CA LEU A 492 2.64 -4.62 -0.79
C LEU A 492 1.11 -4.59 -0.85
N PRO A 493 0.43 -3.74 -1.65
CA PRO A 493 -1.02 -3.78 -1.81
C PRO A 493 -1.56 -5.13 -2.28
N LEU A 494 -0.91 -5.73 -3.27
CA LEU A 494 -1.26 -7.07 -3.77
C LEU A 494 -1.07 -8.12 -2.67
N PHE A 495 0.01 -8.05 -1.93
CA PHE A 495 0.31 -8.99 -0.85
C PHE A 495 -0.71 -8.91 0.30
N VAL A 496 -1.05 -7.70 0.75
CA VAL A 496 -2.12 -7.48 1.74
C VAL A 496 -3.45 -8.04 1.26
N ALA A 497 -3.80 -7.78 0.00
CA ALA A 497 -5.04 -8.28 -0.59
C ALA A 497 -5.08 -9.80 -0.70
N VAL A 498 -3.98 -10.44 -1.13
CA VAL A 498 -3.86 -11.91 -1.20
C VAL A 498 -4.04 -12.54 0.18
N LEU A 499 -3.40 -11.99 1.21
CA LEU A 499 -3.52 -12.52 2.57
C LEU A 499 -4.91 -12.28 3.18
N ALA A 500 -5.50 -11.12 2.95
CA ALA A 500 -6.85 -10.83 3.43
C ALA A 500 -7.90 -11.73 2.75
N ALA A 501 -7.85 -11.88 1.42
CA ALA A 501 -8.70 -12.79 0.67
C ALA A 501 -8.47 -14.24 1.10
N GLY A 502 -7.21 -14.64 1.27
CA GLY A 502 -6.80 -15.97 1.72
C GLY A 502 -7.31 -16.30 3.11
N ALA A 503 -7.24 -15.37 4.05
CA ALA A 503 -7.77 -15.54 5.40
C ALA A 503 -9.28 -15.84 5.38
N ILE A 504 -10.05 -15.15 4.53
CA ILE A 504 -11.49 -15.41 4.35
C ILE A 504 -11.70 -16.80 3.73
N CYS A 505 -10.95 -17.16 2.71
CA CYS A 505 -11.03 -18.47 2.07
C CYS A 505 -10.65 -19.61 3.03
N MET A 506 -9.67 -19.37 3.92
CA MET A 506 -9.16 -20.39 4.84
C MET A 506 -10.18 -20.73 5.95
N VAL A 507 -10.88 -19.74 6.49
CA VAL A 507 -11.67 -19.92 7.70
C VAL A 507 -13.09 -19.39 7.64
N GLY A 508 -13.44 -18.62 6.60
CA GLY A 508 -14.79 -18.07 6.44
C GLY A 508 -15.87 -19.18 6.51
N GLU A 509 -16.84 -19.03 7.37
CA GLU A 509 -17.89 -20.03 7.59
C GLU A 509 -19.20 -19.62 6.94
N ARG A 510 -19.92 -20.61 6.42
CA ARG A 510 -21.30 -20.40 5.98
C ARG A 510 -22.18 -20.18 7.23
N LYS A 511 -22.87 -19.04 7.31
CA LYS A 511 -23.86 -18.83 8.38
C LYS A 511 -24.99 -19.86 8.23
N ASN A 512 -24.93 -20.91 9.04
CA ASN A 512 -26.10 -21.79 9.22
C ASN A 512 -27.09 -21.04 10.11
N GLY A 513 -27.96 -20.20 9.52
CA GLY A 513 -29.24 -19.71 10.06
C GLY A 513 -29.30 -19.09 11.47
N LYS A 514 -28.29 -19.19 12.30
CA LYS A 514 -28.26 -18.57 13.63
C LYS A 514 -27.39 -17.32 13.58
N ALA A 515 -27.97 -16.17 13.90
CA ALA A 515 -27.21 -14.96 14.14
C ALA A 515 -26.16 -15.23 15.24
N PRO A 516 -24.92 -14.73 15.10
CA PRO A 516 -23.98 -14.82 16.20
C PRO A 516 -24.57 -14.08 17.40
N ASP A 517 -24.42 -14.68 18.58
CA ASP A 517 -24.77 -14.04 19.85
C ASP A 517 -24.06 -12.69 19.93
N HIS A 518 -24.87 -11.63 20.00
CA HIS A 518 -24.40 -10.24 20.09
C HIS A 518 -23.96 -9.86 21.51
N GLY A 519 -23.27 -10.76 22.20
CA GLY A 519 -22.72 -10.54 23.52
C GLY A 519 -21.24 -10.20 23.45
N SER A 520 -20.92 -9.00 23.87
CA SER A 520 -19.57 -8.45 24.17
C SER A 520 -18.74 -7.95 22.99
N TRP A 521 -18.93 -6.68 22.68
CA TRP A 521 -17.90 -5.82 22.07
C TRP A 521 -17.32 -4.87 23.11
#